data_5cacacd177ed07970bf95d6f9d87b91a
#
_entry.id   5cacacd177ed07970bf95d6f9d87b91a
#
_cell.length_a   1.000
_cell.length_b   1.000
_cell.length_c   1.000
_cell.angle_alpha   90.00
_cell.angle_beta   90.00
_cell.angle_gamma   90.00
#
_symmetry.space_group_name_H-M   'P 1'
#
loop_
_entity.id
_entity.type
_entity.pdbx_description
1 polymer ?
#
loop_
_entity_poly.entity_id
_entity_poly.type
_entity_poly.pdbx_seq_one_letter_code
_entity_poly.pdbx_strand_id
1 'polypeptide(L)'
;MKTRSAEVDLTWNGAAVKSKMLGQTTEITYTDPASGEADSLDISIHDRDRQWTVAWLPLEGDTLEAAIKISNWDREGDNRTLPCGFFILDNFEFAGWPITGTISAVSVPADGAFRETERTKTWEKVTVQEIGKEIASRAGITLAWDVEGTPFTIQSIEQSSQTDCDFYMQVCESYGYAMKVYAQKIVVFDREAYKKKDPVLTIRESDIESWSWKKTLAGTYTGGEY
;
A
#
# COMPACT_ATOMS: atom_id res chain seq x y z
N MET A 1 12.76 -15.48 31.42
CA MET A 1 11.77 -15.02 30.45
C MET A 1 12.44 -13.96 29.60
N LYS A 2 12.54 -14.17 28.32
CA LYS A 2 13.13 -13.16 27.41
C LYS A 2 12.14 -12.02 27.19
N THR A 3 12.64 -10.80 27.07
CA THR A 3 11.81 -9.61 26.91
C THR A 3 11.12 -9.60 25.53
N ARG A 4 9.89 -9.14 25.47
CA ARG A 4 9.21 -8.82 24.21
C ARG A 4 9.93 -7.68 23.53
N SER A 5 10.12 -7.78 22.23
CA SER A 5 10.65 -6.70 21.41
C SER A 5 9.93 -6.60 20.07
N ALA A 6 9.82 -5.38 19.57
CA ALA A 6 9.43 -5.08 18.21
C ALA A 6 10.53 -4.24 17.58
N GLU A 7 10.96 -4.63 16.39
CA GLU A 7 12.02 -3.98 15.65
C GLU A 7 11.59 -3.81 14.19
N VAL A 8 12.10 -2.79 13.52
CA VAL A 8 11.89 -2.59 12.10
C VAL A 8 13.21 -2.73 11.37
N ASP A 9 13.28 -3.68 10.46
CA ASP A 9 14.32 -3.72 9.45
C ASP A 9 13.93 -2.71 8.37
N LEU A 10 14.77 -1.73 8.16
CA LEU A 10 14.60 -0.70 7.14
C LEU A 10 15.80 -0.69 6.21
N THR A 11 15.53 -0.73 4.93
CA THR A 11 16.52 -0.56 3.87
C THR A 11 16.19 0.72 3.11
N TRP A 12 17.18 1.54 2.83
CA TRP A 12 17.07 2.80 2.09
C TRP A 12 18.00 2.73 0.89
N ASN A 13 17.47 2.88 -0.31
CA ASN A 13 18.21 2.73 -1.58
C ASN A 13 19.05 1.45 -1.65
N GLY A 14 18.46 0.32 -1.23
CA GLY A 14 19.12 -0.98 -1.22
C GLY A 14 20.17 -1.18 -0.11
N ALA A 15 20.41 -0.21 0.77
CA ALA A 15 21.32 -0.30 1.88
C ALA A 15 20.58 -0.34 3.22
N ALA A 16 20.99 -1.26 4.11
CA ALA A 16 20.42 -1.33 5.45
C ALA A 16 20.63 -0.01 6.21
N VAL A 17 19.56 0.49 6.80
CA VAL A 17 19.57 1.75 7.56
C VAL A 17 20.42 1.56 8.83
N LYS A 18 21.38 2.47 9.04
CA LYS A 18 22.31 2.39 10.17
C LYS A 18 21.58 2.65 11.48
N SER A 19 22.04 2.01 12.55
CA SER A 19 21.51 2.17 13.91
C SER A 19 21.42 3.64 14.36
N LYS A 20 22.29 4.51 13.87
CA LYS A 20 22.28 5.95 14.18
C LYS A 20 21.04 6.65 13.57
N MET A 21 20.63 6.29 12.37
CA MET A 21 19.40 6.82 11.73
C MET A 21 18.16 6.28 12.46
N LEU A 22 18.12 4.97 12.70
CA LEU A 22 17.03 4.34 13.48
C LEU A 22 16.92 4.92 14.89
N GLY A 23 18.02 5.28 15.53
CA GLY A 23 18.04 5.93 16.85
C GLY A 23 17.43 7.34 16.88
N GLN A 24 17.19 7.96 15.72
CA GLN A 24 16.50 9.24 15.59
C GLN A 24 15.03 9.07 15.13
N THR A 25 14.63 7.86 14.83
CA THR A 25 13.24 7.53 14.49
C THR A 25 12.43 7.37 15.78
N THR A 26 11.29 8.04 15.87
CA THR A 26 10.38 7.99 17.01
C THR A 26 9.21 7.04 16.78
N GLU A 27 8.78 6.91 15.52
CA GLU A 27 7.66 6.06 15.14
C GLU A 27 7.82 5.61 13.69
N ILE A 28 7.40 4.40 13.41
CA ILE A 28 7.24 3.89 12.05
C ILE A 28 5.83 3.29 11.95
N THR A 29 5.04 3.82 11.04
CA THR A 29 3.66 3.37 10.78
C THR A 29 3.59 2.76 9.39
N TYR A 30 3.17 1.49 9.32
CA TYR A 30 2.81 0.83 8.07
C TYR A 30 1.31 0.73 7.97
N THR A 31 0.75 1.21 6.87
CA THR A 31 -0.68 1.15 6.57
C THR A 31 -0.90 0.27 5.35
N ASP A 32 -1.74 -0.75 5.51
CA ASP A 32 -2.11 -1.73 4.47
C ASP A 32 -3.63 -1.67 4.23
N PRO A 33 -4.10 -0.78 3.33
CA PRO A 33 -5.51 -0.73 2.94
C PRO A 33 -5.91 -1.99 2.20
N ALA A 34 -7.15 -2.43 2.40
CA ALA A 34 -7.67 -3.61 1.70
C ALA A 34 -7.79 -3.40 0.18
N SER A 35 -8.10 -2.18 -0.26
CA SER A 35 -8.21 -1.81 -1.68
C SER A 35 -8.42 -0.30 -1.84
N GLY A 36 -8.21 0.22 -3.03
CA GLY A 36 -8.51 1.61 -3.40
C GLY A 36 -7.37 2.58 -3.12
N GLU A 37 -6.44 2.23 -2.27
CA GLU A 37 -5.27 3.03 -1.93
C GLU A 37 -4.01 2.16 -1.98
N ALA A 38 -2.85 2.78 -2.14
CA ALA A 38 -1.56 2.10 -2.03
C ALA A 38 -1.18 1.94 -0.55
N ASP A 39 -0.39 0.90 -0.26
CA ASP A 39 0.22 0.78 1.07
C ASP A 39 1.14 1.97 1.31
N SER A 40 1.20 2.44 2.56
CA SER A 40 2.08 3.54 2.95
C SER A 40 2.98 3.17 4.12
N LEU A 41 4.13 3.84 4.17
CA LEU A 41 5.10 3.76 5.24
C LEU A 41 5.43 5.18 5.69
N ASP A 42 5.06 5.54 6.91
CA ASP A 42 5.34 6.83 7.51
C ASP A 42 6.39 6.68 8.60
N ILE A 43 7.43 7.49 8.54
CA ILE A 43 8.56 7.48 9.48
C ILE A 43 8.63 8.84 10.15
N SER A 44 8.31 8.88 11.45
CA SER A 44 8.45 10.06 12.29
C SER A 44 9.86 10.10 12.90
N ILE A 45 10.51 11.24 12.82
CA ILE A 45 11.88 11.43 13.27
C ILE A 45 12.05 12.66 14.17
N HIS A 46 13.12 12.67 14.93
CA HIS A 46 13.71 13.87 15.49
C HIS A 46 15.10 14.11 14.89
N ASP A 47 15.46 15.34 14.58
CA ASP A 47 16.75 15.68 13.95
C ASP A 47 17.60 16.56 14.87
N ARG A 48 17.96 16.03 16.05
CA ARG A 48 18.79 16.75 17.04
C ARG A 48 20.14 17.15 16.49
N ASP A 49 20.74 16.28 15.68
CA ASP A 49 22.10 16.44 15.15
C ASP A 49 22.10 17.07 13.74
N ARG A 50 20.94 17.50 13.25
CA ARG A 50 20.75 18.03 11.87
C ARG A 50 21.26 17.11 10.77
N GLN A 51 21.16 15.80 10.96
CA GLN A 51 21.60 14.84 9.95
C GLN A 51 20.57 14.68 8.85
N TRP A 52 19.28 14.62 9.21
CA TRP A 52 18.17 14.48 8.26
C TRP A 52 17.99 15.71 7.38
N THR A 53 18.21 16.90 7.93
CA THR A 53 18.13 18.16 7.19
C THR A 53 19.39 18.50 6.39
N VAL A 54 20.47 17.70 6.48
CA VAL A 54 21.76 17.95 5.80
C VAL A 54 22.28 16.70 5.10
N ALA A 55 22.83 15.75 5.87
CA ALA A 55 23.57 14.62 5.30
C ALA A 55 22.70 13.46 4.83
N TRP A 56 21.52 13.32 5.42
CA TRP A 56 20.55 12.27 5.11
C TRP A 56 19.26 12.82 4.52
N LEU A 57 19.33 14.00 3.91
CA LEU A 57 18.16 14.62 3.31
C LEU A 57 17.54 13.65 2.28
N PRO A 58 16.26 13.30 2.44
CA PRO A 58 15.59 12.45 1.48
C PRO A 58 15.53 13.11 0.10
N LEU A 59 15.62 12.32 -0.94
CA LEU A 59 15.60 12.78 -2.33
C LEU A 59 14.43 12.13 -3.09
N GLU A 60 13.93 12.85 -4.07
CA GLU A 60 12.94 12.30 -5.00
C GLU A 60 13.48 11.03 -5.66
N GLY A 61 12.64 9.98 -5.70
CA GLY A 61 13.02 8.67 -6.21
C GLY A 61 13.74 7.76 -5.21
N ASP A 62 13.99 8.21 -3.98
CA ASP A 62 14.50 7.32 -2.94
C ASP A 62 13.55 6.16 -2.69
N THR A 63 14.13 4.98 -2.47
CA THR A 63 13.38 3.74 -2.26
C THR A 63 13.58 3.21 -0.86
N LEU A 64 12.52 2.64 -0.28
CA LEU A 64 12.51 2.05 1.04
C LEU A 64 11.98 0.62 0.97
N GLU A 65 12.58 -0.28 1.76
CA GLU A 65 11.99 -1.58 2.07
C GLU A 65 11.88 -1.71 3.57
N ALA A 66 10.78 -2.24 4.06
CA ALA A 66 10.56 -2.39 5.48
C ALA A 66 10.01 -3.78 5.83
N ALA A 67 10.41 -4.27 7.00
CA ALA A 67 9.81 -5.44 7.63
C ALA A 67 9.73 -5.23 9.14
N ILE A 68 8.56 -5.51 9.72
CA ILE A 68 8.33 -5.45 11.17
C ILE A 68 8.61 -6.83 11.75
N LYS A 69 9.53 -6.91 12.71
CA LYS A 69 9.89 -8.12 13.42
C LYS A 69 9.44 -8.03 14.85
N ILE A 70 8.72 -9.02 15.32
CA ILE A 70 8.36 -9.18 16.73
C ILE A 70 9.03 -10.43 17.30
N SER A 71 9.48 -10.33 18.52
CA SER A 71 10.17 -11.42 19.21
C SER A 71 9.57 -11.65 20.62
N ASN A 72 9.39 -12.92 20.98
CA ASN A 72 8.85 -13.37 22.26
C ASN A 72 7.48 -12.74 22.57
N TRP A 73 6.60 -12.53 21.57
CA TRP A 73 5.40 -11.71 21.71
C TRP A 73 4.37 -12.36 22.64
N ASP A 74 3.87 -13.54 22.30
CA ASP A 74 2.90 -14.26 23.12
C ASP A 74 3.59 -15.22 24.10
N ARG A 75 4.76 -15.77 23.71
CA ARG A 75 5.57 -16.70 24.51
C ARG A 75 7.04 -16.64 24.11
N GLU A 76 7.91 -17.16 24.93
CA GLU A 76 9.34 -17.25 24.62
C GLU A 76 9.54 -18.08 23.32
N GLY A 77 10.27 -17.50 22.35
CA GLY A 77 10.53 -18.10 21.04
C GLY A 77 9.44 -17.81 19.99
N ASP A 78 8.37 -17.10 20.32
CA ASP A 78 7.38 -16.63 19.35
C ASP A 78 7.95 -15.42 18.59
N ASN A 79 8.56 -15.70 17.45
CA ASN A 79 9.14 -14.70 16.57
C ASN A 79 8.38 -14.70 15.26
N ARG A 80 7.94 -13.52 14.83
CA ARG A 80 7.18 -13.34 13.58
C ARG A 80 7.77 -12.16 12.82
N THR A 81 7.67 -12.21 11.49
CA THR A 81 8.09 -11.12 10.61
C THR A 81 6.92 -10.78 9.70
N LEU A 82 6.56 -9.51 9.64
CA LEU A 82 5.63 -8.94 8.69
C LEU A 82 6.45 -8.19 7.63
N PRO A 83 6.58 -8.70 6.40
CA PRO A 83 7.17 -7.94 5.32
C PRO A 83 6.19 -6.83 4.91
N CYS A 84 6.59 -5.57 5.04
CA CYS A 84 5.76 -4.43 4.66
C CYS A 84 5.88 -4.14 3.15
N GLY A 85 6.97 -4.55 2.51
CA GLY A 85 7.15 -4.43 1.07
C GLY A 85 8.11 -3.31 0.67
N PHE A 86 7.96 -2.88 -0.59
CA PHE A 86 8.81 -1.87 -1.22
C PHE A 86 8.01 -0.58 -1.43
N PHE A 87 8.65 0.55 -1.13
CA PHE A 87 8.06 1.87 -1.17
C PHE A 87 8.97 2.83 -1.92
N ILE A 88 8.37 3.88 -2.46
CA ILE A 88 9.05 5.03 -3.02
C ILE A 88 8.70 6.24 -2.19
N LEU A 89 9.69 7.09 -1.95
CA LEU A 89 9.50 8.34 -1.23
C LEU A 89 8.44 9.18 -1.95
N ASP A 90 7.39 9.57 -1.22
CA ASP A 90 6.31 10.40 -1.71
C ASP A 90 6.48 11.86 -1.27
N ASN A 91 6.68 12.05 0.03
CA ASN A 91 6.98 13.38 0.56
C ASN A 91 7.78 13.31 1.86
N PHE A 92 8.36 14.44 2.25
CA PHE A 92 8.93 14.63 3.58
C PHE A 92 8.70 16.06 4.07
N GLU A 93 8.55 16.19 5.36
CA GLU A 93 8.33 17.47 6.03
C GLU A 93 9.23 17.57 7.26
N PHE A 94 9.83 18.73 7.48
CA PHE A 94 10.57 19.05 8.70
C PHE A 94 10.03 20.35 9.32
N ALA A 95 9.92 20.37 10.64
CA ALA A 95 9.35 21.52 11.36
C ALA A 95 10.06 21.80 12.67
N GLY A 96 9.98 23.04 13.09
CA GLY A 96 10.14 23.57 14.45
C GLY A 96 11.52 23.54 15.09
N TRP A 97 11.49 23.86 16.40
CA TRP A 97 12.57 23.67 17.35
C TRP A 97 11.99 23.07 18.63
N PRO A 98 12.36 21.83 19.04
CA PRO A 98 13.34 20.92 18.36
C PRO A 98 12.90 20.49 16.99
N ILE A 99 13.85 20.18 16.09
CA ILE A 99 13.53 19.73 14.74
C ILE A 99 12.92 18.33 14.81
N THR A 100 11.73 18.22 14.26
CA THR A 100 11.04 16.96 14.01
C THR A 100 10.67 16.86 12.53
N GLY A 101 10.39 15.67 12.04
CA GLY A 101 9.95 15.51 10.68
C GLY A 101 9.16 14.23 10.48
N THR A 102 8.46 14.17 9.36
CA THR A 102 7.79 12.99 8.86
C THR A 102 8.27 12.72 7.45
N ILE A 103 8.58 11.48 7.16
CA ILE A 103 8.97 10.98 5.85
C ILE A 103 7.91 9.97 5.45
N SER A 104 7.20 10.23 4.35
CA SER A 104 6.12 9.39 3.85
C SER A 104 6.55 8.73 2.55
N ALA A 105 6.31 7.42 2.45
CA ALA A 105 6.59 6.63 1.27
C ALA A 105 5.40 5.73 0.91
N VAL A 106 5.20 5.47 -0.37
CA VAL A 106 4.04 4.72 -0.87
C VAL A 106 4.47 3.57 -1.76
N SER A 107 3.71 2.48 -1.72
CA SER A 107 3.96 1.29 -2.54
C SER A 107 3.41 1.50 -3.95
N VAL A 108 4.19 2.14 -4.81
CA VAL A 108 3.84 2.42 -6.21
C VAL A 108 4.97 2.00 -7.13
N PRO A 109 4.73 1.86 -8.45
CA PRO A 109 5.82 1.67 -9.43
C PRO A 109 6.83 2.82 -9.38
N ALA A 110 8.10 2.47 -9.62
CA ALA A 110 9.22 3.42 -9.56
C ALA A 110 9.17 4.53 -10.61
N ASP A 111 8.47 4.32 -11.74
CA ASP A 111 8.19 5.40 -12.67
C ASP A 111 6.86 6.07 -12.29
N GLY A 112 6.84 7.34 -12.00
CA GLY A 112 5.63 8.10 -11.67
C GLY A 112 4.53 8.04 -12.74
N ALA A 113 4.84 7.53 -13.95
CA ALA A 113 3.94 7.48 -15.09
C ALA A 113 2.61 6.75 -14.82
N PHE A 114 2.61 5.76 -13.94
CA PHE A 114 1.41 5.02 -13.56
C PHE A 114 0.37 5.91 -12.83
N ARG A 115 0.82 6.85 -12.01
CA ARG A 115 -0.04 7.74 -11.20
C ARG A 115 -0.13 9.17 -11.72
N GLU A 116 0.81 9.61 -12.54
CA GLU A 116 0.94 11.02 -12.89
C GLU A 116 0.70 11.29 -14.38
N THR A 117 0.93 10.29 -15.24
CA THR A 117 0.75 10.51 -16.67
C THR A 117 -0.68 10.19 -17.10
N GLU A 118 -1.42 11.24 -17.46
CA GLU A 118 -2.74 11.10 -18.08
C GLU A 118 -2.63 10.54 -19.49
N ARG A 119 -3.58 9.67 -19.84
CA ARG A 119 -3.66 9.03 -21.15
C ARG A 119 -5.08 9.06 -21.69
N THR A 120 -5.18 9.04 -23.00
CA THR A 120 -6.44 8.81 -23.70
C THR A 120 -6.27 7.61 -24.60
N LYS A 121 -7.10 6.58 -24.37
CA LYS A 121 -7.09 5.33 -25.12
C LYS A 121 -8.46 4.68 -25.12
N THR A 122 -8.91 4.24 -26.31
CA THR A 122 -10.09 3.37 -26.43
C THR A 122 -9.66 1.91 -26.38
N TRP A 123 -10.36 1.14 -25.56
CA TRP A 123 -10.19 -0.30 -25.41
C TRP A 123 -11.40 -0.99 -26.02
N GLU A 124 -11.21 -1.96 -26.89
CA GLU A 124 -12.28 -2.69 -27.58
C GLU A 124 -12.10 -4.19 -27.44
N LYS A 125 -13.19 -4.90 -27.15
CA LYS A 125 -13.25 -6.37 -27.03
C LYS A 125 -12.16 -6.93 -26.11
N VAL A 126 -11.98 -6.32 -24.93
CA VAL A 126 -10.97 -6.66 -23.94
C VAL A 126 -11.61 -7.11 -22.65
N THR A 127 -10.86 -7.81 -21.82
CA THR A 127 -11.22 -8.15 -20.44
C THR A 127 -10.54 -7.20 -19.46
N VAL A 128 -11.10 -7.09 -18.24
CA VAL A 128 -10.44 -6.33 -17.15
C VAL A 128 -9.02 -6.83 -16.90
N GLN A 129 -8.81 -8.14 -17.02
CA GLN A 129 -7.49 -8.74 -16.86
C GLN A 129 -6.50 -8.31 -17.96
N GLU A 130 -6.93 -8.24 -19.21
CA GLU A 130 -6.07 -7.81 -20.34
C GLU A 130 -5.69 -6.33 -20.21
N ILE A 131 -6.64 -5.48 -19.84
CA ILE A 131 -6.36 -4.07 -19.51
C ILE A 131 -5.28 -3.99 -18.43
N GLY A 132 -5.46 -4.73 -17.33
CA GLY A 132 -4.51 -4.74 -16.22
C GLY A 132 -3.13 -5.27 -16.61
N LYS A 133 -3.04 -6.29 -17.45
CA LYS A 133 -1.75 -6.80 -17.97
C LYS A 133 -1.00 -5.73 -18.79
N GLU A 134 -1.70 -5.03 -19.66
CA GLU A 134 -1.08 -3.99 -20.47
C GLU A 134 -0.60 -2.81 -19.60
N ILE A 135 -1.44 -2.35 -18.67
CA ILE A 135 -1.10 -1.27 -17.75
C ILE A 135 0.08 -1.68 -16.87
N ALA A 136 0.06 -2.87 -16.28
CA ALA A 136 1.16 -3.38 -15.46
C ALA A 136 2.48 -3.49 -16.26
N SER A 137 2.41 -3.99 -17.49
CA SER A 137 3.57 -4.06 -18.39
C SER A 137 4.14 -2.68 -18.71
N ARG A 138 3.28 -1.67 -18.92
CA ARG A 138 3.68 -0.29 -19.18
C ARG A 138 4.36 0.33 -17.96
N ALA A 139 3.85 0.02 -16.77
CA ALA A 139 4.42 0.49 -15.50
C ALA A 139 5.64 -0.32 -15.03
N GLY A 140 6.10 -1.31 -15.79
CA GLY A 140 7.26 -2.14 -15.43
C GLY A 140 7.02 -3.06 -14.23
N ILE A 141 5.76 -3.35 -13.89
CA ILE A 141 5.34 -4.20 -12.77
C ILE A 141 4.52 -5.39 -13.23
N THR A 142 4.12 -6.26 -12.31
CA THR A 142 3.33 -7.45 -12.63
C THR A 142 1.88 -7.32 -12.20
N LEU A 143 0.96 -7.97 -12.93
CA LEU A 143 -0.42 -8.15 -12.50
C LEU A 143 -0.56 -9.50 -11.76
N ALA A 144 -0.98 -9.46 -10.51
CA ALA A 144 -1.46 -10.61 -9.74
C ALA A 144 -2.99 -10.65 -9.83
N TRP A 145 -3.50 -11.59 -10.61
CA TRP A 145 -4.94 -11.76 -10.84
C TRP A 145 -5.45 -12.92 -10.01
N ASP A 146 -6.19 -12.61 -8.93
CA ASP A 146 -6.80 -13.60 -8.03
C ASP A 146 -8.33 -13.54 -8.13
N VAL A 147 -8.83 -13.75 -9.35
CA VAL A 147 -10.25 -13.83 -9.65
C VAL A 147 -10.52 -15.16 -10.34
N GLU A 148 -11.48 -15.92 -9.82
CA GLU A 148 -11.90 -17.19 -10.40
C GLU A 148 -12.88 -17.00 -11.56
N GLY A 149 -12.88 -17.94 -12.49
CA GLY A 149 -13.78 -17.97 -13.63
C GLY A 149 -13.26 -17.24 -14.87
N THR A 150 -14.12 -17.17 -15.89
CA THR A 150 -13.79 -16.50 -17.16
C THR A 150 -14.07 -15.00 -17.05
N PRO A 151 -13.07 -14.14 -17.27
CA PRO A 151 -13.29 -12.69 -17.24
C PRO A 151 -14.35 -12.25 -18.25
N PHE A 152 -15.17 -11.29 -17.86
CA PHE A 152 -16.16 -10.68 -18.76
C PHE A 152 -15.47 -9.87 -19.86
N THR A 153 -15.96 -9.97 -21.10
CA THR A 153 -15.44 -9.19 -22.23
C THR A 153 -16.17 -7.86 -22.32
N ILE A 154 -15.43 -6.78 -22.17
CA ILE A 154 -15.89 -5.41 -22.35
C ILE A 154 -15.88 -5.08 -23.84
N GLN A 155 -17.03 -4.66 -24.40
CA GLN A 155 -17.13 -4.36 -25.82
C GLN A 155 -16.37 -3.09 -26.21
N SER A 156 -16.51 -2.04 -25.38
CA SER A 156 -15.75 -0.80 -25.54
C SER A 156 -15.70 -0.06 -24.20
N ILE A 157 -14.55 0.51 -23.87
CA ILE A 157 -14.37 1.41 -22.74
C ILE A 157 -13.28 2.42 -23.10
N GLU A 158 -13.43 3.66 -22.64
CA GLU A 158 -12.50 4.74 -22.93
C GLU A 158 -11.80 5.20 -21.65
N GLN A 159 -10.47 5.27 -21.69
CA GLN A 159 -9.65 6.03 -20.78
C GLN A 159 -9.50 7.43 -21.38
N SER A 160 -10.07 8.45 -20.74
CA SER A 160 -10.10 9.81 -21.25
C SER A 160 -9.41 10.77 -20.28
N SER A 161 -8.20 11.20 -20.60
CA SER A 161 -7.37 12.09 -19.76
C SER A 161 -7.33 11.63 -18.29
N GLN A 162 -7.08 10.35 -18.10
CA GLN A 162 -6.96 9.71 -16.79
C GLN A 162 -5.61 9.03 -16.65
N THR A 163 -5.09 8.96 -15.43
CA THR A 163 -3.92 8.13 -15.14
C THR A 163 -4.23 6.65 -15.30
N ASP A 164 -3.21 5.84 -15.54
CA ASP A 164 -3.40 4.39 -15.62
C ASP A 164 -3.93 3.81 -14.30
N CYS A 165 -3.53 4.38 -13.17
CA CYS A 165 -3.97 4.00 -11.84
C CYS A 165 -5.46 4.26 -11.64
N ASP A 166 -5.90 5.49 -11.85
CA ASP A 166 -7.30 5.90 -11.62
C ASP A 166 -8.24 5.18 -12.56
N PHE A 167 -7.88 5.11 -13.85
CA PHE A 167 -8.65 4.40 -14.84
C PHE A 167 -8.83 2.92 -14.48
N TYR A 168 -7.73 2.22 -14.17
CA TYR A 168 -7.83 0.79 -13.90
C TYR A 168 -8.53 0.48 -12.58
N MET A 169 -8.36 1.32 -11.57
CA MET A 169 -9.12 1.23 -10.32
C MET A 169 -10.61 1.38 -10.56
N GLN A 170 -11.03 2.41 -11.33
CA GLN A 170 -12.43 2.61 -11.70
C GLN A 170 -13.01 1.44 -12.51
N VAL A 171 -12.24 0.89 -13.44
CA VAL A 171 -12.63 -0.31 -14.19
C VAL A 171 -12.84 -1.50 -13.25
N CYS A 172 -11.88 -1.79 -12.37
CA CYS A 172 -12.02 -2.88 -11.42
C CYS A 172 -13.26 -2.73 -10.55
N GLU A 173 -13.50 -1.55 -9.98
CA GLU A 173 -14.66 -1.26 -9.15
C GLU A 173 -15.99 -1.44 -9.91
N SER A 174 -16.05 -0.96 -11.17
CA SER A 174 -17.24 -1.08 -12.02
C SER A 174 -17.63 -2.53 -12.31
N TYR A 175 -16.67 -3.45 -12.27
CA TYR A 175 -16.87 -4.88 -12.47
C TYR A 175 -16.87 -5.69 -11.16
N GLY A 176 -16.91 -5.02 -9.99
CA GLY A 176 -17.01 -5.65 -8.68
C GLY A 176 -15.68 -6.20 -8.13
N TYR A 177 -14.56 -5.88 -8.77
CA TYR A 177 -13.25 -6.28 -8.30
C TYR A 177 -12.64 -5.23 -7.36
N ALA A 178 -11.77 -5.69 -6.48
CA ALA A 178 -10.90 -4.85 -5.69
C ALA A 178 -9.50 -4.82 -6.32
N MET A 179 -8.89 -3.65 -6.34
CA MET A 179 -7.53 -3.45 -6.81
C MET A 179 -6.69 -2.81 -5.70
N LYS A 180 -5.45 -3.26 -5.56
CA LYS A 180 -4.43 -2.57 -4.77
C LYS A 180 -3.05 -2.70 -5.42
N VAL A 181 -2.15 -1.80 -5.08
CA VAL A 181 -0.73 -1.91 -5.44
C VAL A 181 0.06 -2.34 -4.22
N TYR A 182 0.79 -3.45 -4.33
CA TYR A 182 1.61 -4.00 -3.25
C TYR A 182 2.89 -4.59 -3.82
N ALA A 183 4.04 -4.29 -3.21
CA ALA A 183 5.35 -4.85 -3.55
C ALA A 183 5.62 -4.88 -5.08
N GLN A 184 5.39 -3.77 -5.75
CA GLN A 184 5.52 -3.60 -7.21
C GLN A 184 4.64 -4.55 -8.04
N LYS A 185 3.44 -4.84 -7.54
CA LYS A 185 2.43 -5.62 -8.25
C LYS A 185 1.09 -4.90 -8.18
N ILE A 186 0.32 -4.96 -9.24
CA ILE A 186 -1.11 -4.70 -9.20
C ILE A 186 -1.78 -6.00 -8.78
N VAL A 187 -2.47 -6.01 -7.65
CA VAL A 187 -3.23 -7.16 -7.16
C VAL A 187 -4.71 -6.88 -7.39
N VAL A 188 -5.38 -7.77 -8.12
CA VAL A 188 -6.83 -7.70 -8.36
C VAL A 188 -7.48 -8.96 -7.83
N PHE A 189 -8.54 -8.80 -7.06
CA PHE A 189 -9.28 -9.90 -6.47
C PHE A 189 -10.79 -9.61 -6.39
N ASP A 190 -11.60 -10.69 -6.34
CA ASP A 190 -13.04 -10.60 -6.12
C ASP A 190 -13.32 -10.48 -4.61
N ARG A 191 -13.81 -9.31 -4.19
CA ARG A 191 -14.12 -9.01 -2.79
C ARG A 191 -15.22 -9.93 -2.23
N GLU A 192 -16.23 -10.25 -3.02
CA GLU A 192 -17.33 -11.11 -2.58
C GLU A 192 -16.92 -12.59 -2.48
N ALA A 193 -16.02 -13.04 -3.37
CA ALA A 193 -15.42 -14.36 -3.26
C ALA A 193 -14.56 -14.49 -2.00
N TYR A 194 -13.78 -13.45 -1.67
CA TYR A 194 -12.98 -13.42 -0.44
C TYR A 194 -13.82 -13.49 0.83
N LYS A 195 -14.96 -12.82 0.88
CA LYS A 195 -15.90 -12.88 2.04
C LYS A 195 -16.46 -14.28 2.28
N LYS A 196 -16.46 -15.15 1.27
CA LYS A 196 -16.96 -16.52 1.37
C LYS A 196 -15.87 -17.53 1.78
N LYS A 197 -14.59 -17.14 1.76
CA LYS A 197 -13.49 -17.99 2.22
C LYS A 197 -13.57 -18.18 3.73
N ASP A 198 -13.03 -19.31 4.21
CA ASP A 198 -12.91 -19.52 5.65
C ASP A 198 -12.06 -18.44 6.30
N PRO A 199 -12.43 -17.96 7.49
CA PRO A 199 -11.67 -16.93 8.18
C PRO A 199 -10.28 -17.45 8.57
N VAL A 200 -9.24 -16.68 8.27
CA VAL A 200 -7.86 -17.01 8.65
C VAL A 200 -7.57 -16.69 10.12
N LEU A 201 -8.38 -15.82 10.73
CA LEU A 201 -8.28 -15.42 12.13
C LEU A 201 -9.66 -15.10 12.67
N THR A 202 -9.94 -15.55 13.89
CA THR A 202 -11.13 -15.16 14.64
C THR A 202 -10.72 -14.26 15.80
N ILE A 203 -11.19 -13.02 15.80
CA ILE A 203 -10.97 -12.05 16.88
C ILE A 203 -12.23 -12.01 17.73
N ARG A 204 -12.09 -12.22 19.04
CA ARG A 204 -13.19 -12.14 20.00
C ARG A 204 -13.18 -10.79 20.70
N GLU A 205 -14.29 -10.38 21.26
CA GLU A 205 -14.38 -9.11 22.02
C GLU A 205 -13.36 -9.05 23.17
N SER A 206 -13.04 -10.20 23.79
CA SER A 206 -12.00 -10.32 24.82
C SER A 206 -10.58 -10.06 24.32
N ASP A 207 -10.36 -10.07 23.01
CA ASP A 207 -9.03 -9.95 22.39
C ASP A 207 -8.73 -8.50 21.96
N ILE A 208 -9.70 -7.60 22.15
CA ILE A 208 -9.64 -6.18 21.76
C ILE A 208 -9.70 -5.25 22.98
N GLU A 209 -8.83 -4.26 23.01
CA GLU A 209 -8.83 -3.23 24.06
C GLU A 209 -9.92 -2.17 23.84
N SER A 210 -10.16 -1.79 22.58
CA SER A 210 -11.20 -0.82 22.23
C SER A 210 -11.68 -1.04 20.81
N TRP A 211 -12.93 -0.67 20.55
CA TRP A 211 -13.48 -0.69 19.20
C TRP A 211 -14.40 0.51 18.97
N SER A 212 -14.53 0.90 17.72
CA SER A 212 -15.51 1.89 17.31
C SER A 212 -16.18 1.42 16.02
N TRP A 213 -17.49 1.70 15.91
CA TRP A 213 -18.26 1.42 14.71
C TRP A 213 -19.01 2.66 14.24
N LYS A 214 -18.90 2.96 12.96
CA LYS A 214 -19.60 4.09 12.34
C LYS A 214 -20.28 3.62 11.06
N LYS A 215 -21.54 3.95 10.87
CA LYS A 215 -22.29 3.75 9.62
C LYS A 215 -22.72 5.11 9.09
N THR A 216 -22.39 5.40 7.85
CA THR A 216 -22.88 6.59 7.13
C THR A 216 -23.96 6.13 6.16
N LEU A 217 -25.12 6.76 6.24
CA LEU A 217 -26.25 6.48 5.36
C LEU A 217 -26.28 7.39 4.12
N ALA A 218 -25.45 8.43 4.09
CA ALA A 218 -25.29 9.30 2.93
C ALA A 218 -24.70 8.50 1.75
N GLY A 219 -25.28 8.63 0.56
CA GLY A 219 -24.82 7.92 -0.63
C GLY A 219 -25.27 6.46 -0.75
N THR A 220 -26.15 5.99 0.12
CA THR A 220 -26.79 4.66 -0.05
C THR A 220 -27.99 4.77 -0.98
N TYR A 221 -28.06 3.86 -1.96
CA TYR A 221 -29.18 3.75 -2.89
C TYR A 221 -30.13 2.65 -2.39
N THR A 222 -31.44 2.87 -2.56
CA THR A 222 -32.48 1.91 -2.20
C THR A 222 -32.84 0.96 -3.36
N GLY A 223 -32.32 1.22 -4.56
CA GLY A 223 -32.49 0.40 -5.75
C GLY A 223 -31.78 1.00 -6.95
N GLY A 224 -31.62 0.23 -8.01
CA GLY A 224 -31.13 0.62 -9.33
C GLY A 224 -31.96 -0.08 -10.41
N GLU A 225 -32.19 0.61 -11.51
CA GLU A 225 -32.77 0.02 -12.71
C GLU A 225 -31.68 -0.06 -13.80
N TYR A 226 -31.66 -1.19 -14.54
CA TYR A 226 -30.74 -1.46 -15.65
C TYR A 226 -31.54 -1.57 -16.96
#